data_a06278bf22e4535607de4ba7f13afb55
#
_entry.id   a06278bf22e4535607de4ba7f13afb55
#
_cell.length_a   1.000
_cell.length_b   1.000
_cell.length_c   1.000
_cell.angle_alpha   90.00
_cell.angle_beta   90.00
_cell.angle_gamma   90.00
#
_symmetry.space_group_name_H-M   'P 1'
#
loop_
_entity.id
_entity.type
_entity.pdbx_description
1 polymer ?
#
loop_
_entity_poly.entity_id
_entity_poly.type
_entity_poly.pdbx_seq_one_letter_code
_entity_poly.pdbx_strand_id
1 'polypeptide(L)'
;GDSAGGSGKMARDRLTQAVLPLRGKILNIERARIDKMLASEQIKNLVVALGTAIGDVFNIEKLRYHKIIIATDADVDGAHIRTLLLTLFYRHFKPLIEGGFIFIAQPPLFKIKKGKEIHYAYSDEERVKIAGKDAPLESEIEDEAPTPEGVGVPTSDEGRNVGKNVKLSVQRYKGLGEMNPEELWETTMDPARRILKLVTIEDAEDADMVFDMLMGTDVPARKSFIQSHAKEATLDI
;
A
#
# COMPACT_ATOMS: atom_id res chain seq x y z
N GLY A 1 8.23 -1.43 -6.45
CA GLY A 1 9.04 -2.12 -7.43
C GLY A 1 8.76 -1.68 -8.85
N ASP A 2 9.46 -2.25 -9.83
CA ASP A 2 9.33 -1.84 -11.25
C ASP A 2 7.93 -2.16 -11.82
N SER A 3 7.30 -3.27 -11.41
CA SER A 3 5.94 -3.65 -11.82
C SER A 3 4.91 -2.62 -11.38
N ALA A 4 4.77 -2.38 -10.07
CA ALA A 4 3.84 -1.38 -9.54
C ALA A 4 4.18 0.04 -10.02
N GLY A 5 5.48 0.35 -10.20
CA GLY A 5 5.94 1.61 -10.76
C GLY A 5 5.53 1.79 -12.22
N GLY A 6 5.51 0.71 -13.00
CA GLY A 6 5.03 0.69 -14.39
C GLY A 6 3.52 0.98 -14.47
N SER A 7 2.72 0.21 -13.73
CA SER A 7 1.27 0.41 -13.64
C SER A 7 0.93 1.82 -13.15
N GLY A 8 1.61 2.32 -12.10
CA GLY A 8 1.41 3.67 -11.59
C GLY A 8 1.72 4.77 -12.61
N LYS A 9 2.81 4.61 -13.39
CA LYS A 9 3.13 5.57 -14.47
C LYS A 9 2.10 5.58 -15.59
N MET A 10 1.48 4.44 -15.87
CA MET A 10 0.41 4.33 -16.87
C MET A 10 -0.91 4.88 -16.34
N ALA A 11 -1.22 4.62 -15.08
CA ALA A 11 -2.46 5.04 -14.43
C ALA A 11 -2.55 6.55 -14.13
N ARG A 12 -1.40 7.22 -13.87
CA ARG A 12 -1.40 8.61 -13.40
C ARG A 12 -2.02 9.60 -14.38
N ASP A 13 -2.61 10.65 -13.88
CA ASP A 13 -2.81 11.88 -14.66
C ASP A 13 -1.46 12.58 -14.89
N ARG A 14 -1.03 12.63 -16.14
CA ARG A 14 0.29 13.17 -16.53
C ARG A 14 0.43 14.67 -16.30
N LEU A 15 -0.67 15.41 -16.20
CA LEU A 15 -0.67 16.87 -16.02
C LEU A 15 -0.43 17.23 -14.56
N THR A 16 -0.95 16.42 -13.62
CA THR A 16 -1.01 16.78 -12.20
C THR A 16 -0.28 15.80 -11.29
N GLN A 17 0.11 14.60 -11.78
CA GLN A 17 0.71 13.55 -10.97
C GLN A 17 2.06 13.10 -11.50
N ALA A 18 3.02 12.92 -10.60
CA ALA A 18 4.30 12.25 -10.85
C ALA A 18 4.38 10.97 -10.02
N VAL A 19 5.07 9.96 -10.55
CA VAL A 19 5.34 8.70 -9.86
C VAL A 19 6.85 8.51 -9.77
N LEU A 20 7.36 8.37 -8.55
CA LEU A 20 8.74 8.02 -8.25
C LEU A 20 8.80 6.57 -7.74
N PRO A 21 9.15 5.58 -8.57
CA PRO A 21 9.27 4.20 -8.12
C PRO A 21 10.50 4.04 -7.21
N LEU A 22 10.28 3.37 -6.07
CA LEU A 22 11.37 2.93 -5.20
C LEU A 22 11.68 1.45 -5.48
N ARG A 23 12.96 1.12 -5.55
CA ARG A 23 13.44 -0.24 -5.81
C ARG A 23 13.82 -0.91 -4.49
N GLY A 24 12.82 -1.49 -3.83
CA GLY A 24 13.01 -2.15 -2.54
C GLY A 24 13.15 -1.16 -1.37
N LYS A 25 13.73 -1.64 -0.28
CA LYS A 25 13.93 -0.87 0.96
C LYS A 25 14.97 0.22 0.75
N ILE A 26 14.65 1.46 1.11
CA ILE A 26 15.61 2.56 1.14
C ILE A 26 16.57 2.41 2.32
N LEU A 27 17.65 3.17 2.31
CA LEU A 27 18.59 3.23 3.41
C LEU A 27 17.87 3.65 4.71
N ASN A 28 18.11 2.89 5.80
CA ASN A 28 17.67 3.31 7.12
C ASN A 28 18.53 4.50 7.59
N ILE A 29 17.95 5.68 7.56
CA ILE A 29 18.68 6.93 7.84
C ILE A 29 18.89 7.16 9.34
N GLU A 30 18.13 6.50 10.22
CA GLU A 30 18.36 6.57 11.66
C GLU A 30 19.75 6.04 12.06
N ARG A 31 20.28 5.10 11.28
CA ARG A 31 21.60 4.49 11.46
C ARG A 31 22.68 5.06 10.55
N ALA A 32 22.29 5.86 9.57
CA ALA A 32 23.19 6.31 8.54
C ALA A 32 23.69 7.73 8.81
N ARG A 33 24.98 7.94 8.56
CA ARG A 33 25.54 9.29 8.52
C ARG A 33 24.99 10.02 7.28
N ILE A 34 24.96 11.35 7.37
CA ILE A 34 24.43 12.21 6.30
C ILE A 34 25.14 12.02 4.95
N ASP A 35 26.45 11.76 4.98
CA ASP A 35 27.23 11.47 3.78
C ASP A 35 26.76 10.19 3.05
N LYS A 36 26.46 9.13 3.80
CA LYS A 36 25.89 7.89 3.26
C LYS A 36 24.46 8.10 2.76
N MET A 37 23.68 8.88 3.48
CA MET A 37 22.31 9.20 3.07
C MET A 37 22.32 9.93 1.73
N LEU A 38 23.17 10.95 1.58
CA LEU A 38 23.31 11.70 0.31
C LEU A 38 24.01 10.91 -0.79
N ALA A 39 24.70 9.83 -0.48
CA ALA A 39 25.23 8.88 -1.48
C ALA A 39 24.13 7.94 -2.03
N SER A 40 23.03 7.74 -1.30
CA SER A 40 21.92 6.90 -1.75
C SER A 40 21.19 7.53 -2.93
N GLU A 41 21.21 6.84 -4.10
CA GLU A 41 20.56 7.33 -5.31
C GLU A 41 19.05 7.52 -5.12
N GLN A 42 18.37 6.62 -4.40
CA GLN A 42 16.95 6.71 -4.16
C GLN A 42 16.59 7.95 -3.33
N ILE A 43 17.39 8.25 -2.29
CA ILE A 43 17.19 9.45 -1.46
C ILE A 43 17.50 10.71 -2.26
N LYS A 44 18.58 10.73 -3.03
CA LYS A 44 18.89 11.85 -3.95
C LYS A 44 17.74 12.14 -4.90
N ASN A 45 17.22 11.09 -5.54
CA ASN A 45 16.10 11.23 -6.48
C ASN A 45 14.85 11.78 -5.80
N LEU A 46 14.57 11.36 -4.55
CA LEU A 46 13.48 11.91 -3.76
C LEU A 46 13.69 13.40 -3.45
N VAL A 47 14.88 13.79 -2.97
CA VAL A 47 15.23 15.20 -2.68
C VAL A 47 15.07 16.07 -3.92
N VAL A 48 15.62 15.62 -5.06
CA VAL A 48 15.50 16.32 -6.35
C VAL A 48 14.05 16.42 -6.79
N ALA A 49 13.26 15.35 -6.66
CA ALA A 49 11.85 15.34 -7.03
C ALA A 49 11.04 16.34 -6.20
N LEU A 50 11.27 16.40 -4.89
CA LEU A 50 10.58 17.33 -3.98
C LEU A 50 10.95 18.79 -4.26
N GLY A 51 12.21 19.07 -4.59
CA GLY A 51 12.71 20.41 -4.89
C GLY A 51 13.10 21.25 -3.68
N THR A 52 12.84 20.79 -2.45
CA THR A 52 13.01 21.54 -1.20
C THR A 52 14.45 21.60 -0.71
N ALA A 53 15.37 20.84 -1.30
CA ALA A 53 16.66 20.49 -0.72
C ALA A 53 16.52 19.76 0.64
N ILE A 54 17.58 19.68 1.46
CA ILE A 54 17.60 18.95 2.72
C ILE A 54 18.58 19.60 3.71
N GLY A 55 18.38 19.37 5.01
CA GLY A 55 19.23 19.91 6.08
C GLY A 55 19.14 21.45 6.16
N ASP A 56 20.28 22.11 6.37
CA ASP A 56 20.36 23.57 6.60
C ASP A 56 19.89 24.41 5.40
N VAL A 57 19.85 23.82 4.21
CA VAL A 57 19.41 24.48 2.97
C VAL A 57 17.97 24.14 2.57
N PHE A 58 17.23 23.46 3.46
CA PHE A 58 15.83 23.12 3.22
C PHE A 58 14.98 24.38 3.08
N ASN A 59 14.16 24.40 2.03
CA ASN A 59 13.23 25.51 1.78
C ASN A 59 11.88 24.96 1.29
N ILE A 60 10.86 25.09 2.15
CA ILE A 60 9.50 24.60 1.87
C ILE A 60 8.83 25.35 0.69
N GLU A 61 9.18 26.61 0.46
CA GLU A 61 8.62 27.42 -0.64
C GLU A 61 8.98 26.84 -2.03
N LYS A 62 10.06 26.04 -2.09
CA LYS A 62 10.48 25.34 -3.30
C LYS A 62 9.80 24.01 -3.50
N LEU A 63 8.88 23.61 -2.62
CA LEU A 63 8.15 22.36 -2.74
C LEU A 63 7.34 22.32 -4.04
N ARG A 64 7.52 21.26 -4.81
CA ARG A 64 6.92 21.10 -6.14
C ARG A 64 5.56 20.43 -6.14
N TYR A 65 5.15 19.84 -5.02
CA TYR A 65 3.93 19.03 -4.91
C TYR A 65 3.11 19.40 -3.68
N HIS A 66 1.81 19.56 -3.84
CA HIS A 66 0.88 19.82 -2.73
C HIS A 66 0.56 18.57 -1.90
N LYS A 67 0.76 17.38 -2.46
CA LYS A 67 0.59 16.09 -1.79
C LYS A 67 1.72 15.15 -2.18
N ILE A 68 2.39 14.60 -1.18
CA ILE A 68 3.39 13.55 -1.30
C ILE A 68 2.74 12.30 -0.75
N ILE A 69 2.48 11.32 -1.63
CA ILE A 69 1.69 10.14 -1.28
C ILE A 69 2.60 8.93 -1.28
N ILE A 70 2.74 8.31 -0.11
CA ILE A 70 3.46 7.05 0.05
C ILE A 70 2.49 5.93 -0.31
N ALA A 71 2.81 5.16 -1.37
CA ALA A 71 2.06 4.01 -1.80
C ALA A 71 2.95 2.76 -1.68
N THR A 72 2.55 1.81 -0.84
CA THR A 72 3.27 0.56 -0.58
C THR A 72 2.29 -0.60 -0.64
N ASP A 73 2.81 -1.80 -0.87
CA ASP A 73 2.05 -3.03 -0.80
C ASP A 73 1.52 -3.26 0.63
N ALA A 74 0.45 -4.04 0.76
CA ALA A 74 -0.20 -4.34 2.04
C ALA A 74 0.49 -5.48 2.81
N ASP A 75 1.75 -5.75 2.53
CA ASP A 75 2.56 -6.79 3.15
C ASP A 75 3.57 -6.23 4.17
N VAL A 76 4.31 -7.12 4.82
CA VAL A 76 5.33 -6.76 5.82
C VAL A 76 6.49 -5.95 5.23
N ASP A 77 6.85 -6.18 3.97
CA ASP A 77 7.91 -5.44 3.28
C ASP A 77 7.44 -4.03 2.93
N GLY A 78 6.21 -3.88 2.47
CA GLY A 78 5.58 -2.58 2.24
C GLY A 78 5.44 -1.75 3.51
N ALA A 79 5.06 -2.38 4.63
CA ALA A 79 5.03 -1.75 5.95
C ALA A 79 6.42 -1.25 6.37
N HIS A 80 7.46 -2.06 6.15
CA HIS A 80 8.85 -1.65 6.45
C HIS A 80 9.33 -0.51 5.55
N ILE A 81 9.06 -0.55 4.24
CA ILE A 81 9.39 0.55 3.32
C ILE A 81 8.71 1.84 3.75
N ARG A 82 7.44 1.77 4.12
CA ARG A 82 6.68 2.92 4.65
C ARG A 82 7.33 3.50 5.90
N THR A 83 7.73 2.64 6.86
CA THR A 83 8.41 3.08 8.08
C THR A 83 9.74 3.76 7.78
N LEU A 84 10.55 3.22 6.85
CA LEU A 84 11.81 3.85 6.42
C LEU A 84 11.59 5.23 5.82
N LEU A 85 10.55 5.39 4.99
CA LEU A 85 10.19 6.69 4.41
C LEU A 85 9.70 7.67 5.47
N LEU A 86 8.85 7.22 6.41
CA LEU A 86 8.38 8.06 7.51
C LEU A 86 9.55 8.52 8.39
N THR A 87 10.52 7.63 8.67
CA THR A 87 11.77 7.99 9.39
C THR A 87 12.53 9.09 8.64
N LEU A 88 12.69 8.95 7.31
CA LEU A 88 13.34 9.97 6.49
C LEU A 88 12.60 11.31 6.54
N PHE A 89 11.29 11.31 6.38
CA PHE A 89 10.48 12.52 6.43
C PHE A 89 10.51 13.16 7.82
N TYR A 90 10.42 12.37 8.87
CA TYR A 90 10.47 12.87 10.24
C TYR A 90 11.82 13.52 10.58
N ARG A 91 12.95 12.86 10.23
CA ARG A 91 14.30 13.35 10.57
C ARG A 91 14.76 14.52 9.71
N HIS A 92 14.39 14.56 8.43
CA HIS A 92 15.01 15.50 7.49
C HIS A 92 14.04 16.41 6.76
N PHE A 93 12.74 16.14 6.85
CA PHE A 93 11.68 16.89 6.17
C PHE A 93 10.49 17.15 7.09
N LYS A 94 10.74 17.31 8.39
CA LYS A 94 9.69 17.50 9.40
C LYS A 94 8.67 18.60 9.02
N PRO A 95 9.08 19.75 8.44
CA PRO A 95 8.13 20.78 8.01
C PRO A 95 7.13 20.30 6.95
N LEU A 96 7.43 19.23 6.18
CA LEU A 96 6.46 18.65 5.23
C LEU A 96 5.37 17.86 5.95
N ILE A 97 5.66 17.25 7.10
CA ILE A 97 4.65 16.58 7.92
C ILE A 97 3.81 17.63 8.64
N GLU A 98 4.43 18.59 9.28
CA GLU A 98 3.76 19.68 10.01
C GLU A 98 2.89 20.54 9.09
N GLY A 99 3.31 20.74 7.84
CA GLY A 99 2.54 21.44 6.82
C GLY A 99 1.43 20.61 6.16
N GLY A 100 1.27 19.33 6.54
CA GLY A 100 0.21 18.47 6.03
C GLY A 100 0.39 18.02 4.57
N PHE A 101 1.64 17.88 4.11
CA PHE A 101 1.93 17.46 2.73
C PHE A 101 2.11 15.96 2.56
N ILE A 102 2.30 15.19 3.66
CA ILE A 102 2.61 13.75 3.60
C ILE A 102 1.36 12.92 3.84
N PHE A 103 1.09 11.99 2.93
CA PHE A 103 -0.05 11.10 2.98
C PHE A 103 0.38 9.64 2.74
N ILE A 104 -0.40 8.70 3.27
CA ILE A 104 -0.31 7.27 2.97
C ILE A 104 -1.53 6.89 2.15
N ALA A 105 -1.30 6.30 0.97
CA ALA A 105 -2.36 5.73 0.15
C ALA A 105 -2.99 4.52 0.85
N GLN A 106 -4.30 4.42 0.73
CA GLN A 106 -5.08 3.28 1.23
C GLN A 106 -5.71 2.58 0.02
N PRO A 107 -4.97 1.71 -0.70
CA PRO A 107 -5.56 0.92 -1.78
C PRO A 107 -6.54 -0.11 -1.22
N PRO A 108 -7.50 -0.61 -2.02
CA PRO A 108 -8.38 -1.69 -1.60
C PRO A 108 -7.59 -2.99 -1.40
N LEU A 109 -8.05 -3.82 -0.47
CA LEU A 109 -7.51 -5.15 -0.21
C LEU A 109 -8.17 -6.22 -1.08
N PHE A 110 -9.42 -5.98 -1.52
CA PHE A 110 -10.19 -6.96 -2.28
C PHE A 110 -10.88 -6.32 -3.48
N LYS A 111 -10.94 -7.10 -4.57
CA LYS A 111 -11.80 -6.88 -5.72
C LYS A 111 -12.88 -7.95 -5.74
N ILE A 112 -14.14 -7.53 -5.78
CA ILE A 112 -15.31 -8.41 -5.75
C ILE A 112 -16.06 -8.20 -7.04
N LYS A 113 -16.14 -9.26 -7.85
CA LYS A 113 -16.90 -9.25 -9.10
C LYS A 113 -18.22 -10.00 -8.90
N LYS A 114 -19.33 -9.30 -9.09
CA LYS A 114 -20.69 -9.83 -8.97
C LYS A 114 -21.40 -9.71 -10.31
N GLY A 115 -21.29 -10.75 -11.12
CA GLY A 115 -21.74 -10.70 -12.51
C GLY A 115 -20.91 -9.70 -13.33
N LYS A 116 -21.54 -8.58 -13.73
CA LYS A 116 -20.87 -7.50 -14.48
C LYS A 116 -20.38 -6.34 -13.58
N GLU A 117 -20.80 -6.32 -12.33
CA GLU A 117 -20.44 -5.26 -11.39
C GLU A 117 -19.13 -5.59 -10.68
N ILE A 118 -18.28 -4.57 -10.49
CA ILE A 118 -17.03 -4.65 -9.76
C ILE A 118 -17.16 -3.75 -8.52
N HIS A 119 -16.86 -4.33 -7.37
CA HIS A 119 -16.81 -3.63 -6.09
C HIS A 119 -15.42 -3.79 -5.50
N TYR A 120 -14.97 -2.78 -4.77
CA TYR A 120 -13.71 -2.82 -4.03
C TYR A 120 -14.00 -2.78 -2.53
N ALA A 121 -13.25 -3.56 -1.75
CA ALA A 121 -13.35 -3.56 -0.30
C ALA A 121 -11.98 -3.26 0.33
N TYR A 122 -11.98 -2.42 1.36
CA TYR A 122 -10.80 -1.92 2.05
C TYR A 122 -10.55 -2.62 3.39
N SER A 123 -11.47 -3.50 3.79
CA SER A 123 -11.35 -4.35 4.98
C SER A 123 -12.06 -5.69 4.77
N ASP A 124 -11.78 -6.68 5.63
CA ASP A 124 -12.50 -7.95 5.66
C ASP A 124 -13.98 -7.76 5.97
N GLU A 125 -14.33 -6.82 6.85
CA GLU A 125 -15.73 -6.53 7.16
C GLU A 125 -16.49 -5.99 5.95
N GLU A 126 -15.88 -5.13 5.14
CA GLU A 126 -16.47 -4.65 3.89
C GLU A 126 -16.60 -5.78 2.86
N ARG A 127 -15.56 -6.63 2.75
CA ARG A 127 -15.63 -7.83 1.91
C ARG A 127 -16.82 -8.70 2.27
N VAL A 128 -16.99 -9.01 3.56
CA VAL A 128 -18.11 -9.84 4.04
C VAL A 128 -19.46 -9.20 3.78
N LYS A 129 -19.58 -7.88 3.93
CA LYS A 129 -20.84 -7.15 3.63
C LYS A 129 -21.21 -7.23 2.16
N ILE A 130 -20.24 -7.20 1.25
CA ILE A 130 -20.47 -7.17 -0.20
C ILE A 130 -20.64 -8.59 -0.75
N ALA A 131 -19.73 -9.51 -0.41
CA ALA A 131 -19.63 -10.84 -0.98
C ALA A 131 -20.34 -11.93 -0.15
N GLY A 132 -20.55 -11.70 1.15
CA GLY A 132 -20.99 -12.70 2.11
C GLY A 132 -19.81 -13.37 2.82
N LYS A 133 -20.09 -13.98 3.97
CA LYS A 133 -19.08 -14.56 4.86
C LYS A 133 -18.36 -15.77 4.24
N ASP A 134 -19.08 -16.55 3.47
CA ASP A 134 -18.64 -17.83 2.89
C ASP A 134 -18.20 -17.69 1.41
N ALA A 135 -17.98 -16.47 0.93
CA ALA A 135 -17.52 -16.25 -0.44
C ALA A 135 -16.07 -16.74 -0.60
N PRO A 136 -15.79 -17.71 -1.49
CA PRO A 136 -14.44 -18.24 -1.68
C PRO A 136 -13.52 -17.16 -2.29
N LEU A 137 -12.27 -17.16 -1.87
CA LEU A 137 -11.20 -16.37 -2.50
C LEU A 137 -10.74 -17.08 -3.78
N GLU A 138 -10.42 -16.35 -4.84
CA GLU A 138 -9.94 -16.95 -6.09
C GLU A 138 -8.67 -17.81 -5.90
N SER A 139 -7.84 -17.50 -4.91
CA SER A 139 -6.67 -18.29 -4.55
C SER A 139 -6.98 -19.67 -3.97
N GLU A 140 -8.23 -19.92 -3.57
CA GLU A 140 -8.68 -21.24 -3.05
C GLU A 140 -9.25 -22.13 -4.14
N ILE A 141 -9.46 -21.61 -5.36
CA ILE A 141 -10.09 -22.32 -6.48
C ILE A 141 -9.04 -22.95 -7.42
N GLU A 142 -7.78 -22.53 -7.37
CA GLU A 142 -6.71 -23.00 -8.29
C GLU A 142 -6.20 -24.43 -7.98
N ASP A 143 -6.60 -25.07 -6.88
CA ASP A 143 -6.18 -26.43 -6.53
C ASP A 143 -7.13 -27.55 -6.97
N GLU A 144 -8.27 -27.25 -7.60
CA GLU A 144 -9.09 -28.27 -8.26
C GLU A 144 -8.69 -28.40 -9.73
N ALA A 145 -7.80 -29.36 -10.00
CA ALA A 145 -7.44 -29.77 -11.36
C ALA A 145 -8.69 -30.14 -12.17
N PRO A 146 -8.75 -29.79 -13.47
CA PRO A 146 -9.88 -30.16 -14.31
C PRO A 146 -9.95 -31.68 -14.44
N THR A 147 -11.00 -32.26 -13.94
CA THR A 147 -11.36 -33.68 -14.21
C THR A 147 -11.60 -33.84 -15.70
N PRO A 148 -11.02 -34.86 -16.38
CA PRO A 148 -11.24 -35.07 -17.79
C PRO A 148 -12.68 -35.49 -18.06
N GLU A 149 -13.26 -34.87 -19.08
CA GLU A 149 -14.60 -35.15 -19.58
C GLU A 149 -14.81 -36.64 -19.87
N GLY A 150 -15.76 -37.25 -19.18
CA GLY A 150 -16.30 -38.59 -19.45
C GLY A 150 -17.75 -38.49 -19.92
N VAL A 151 -17.92 -38.70 -21.21
CA VAL A 151 -19.05 -39.18 -21.98
C VAL A 151 -20.40 -39.40 -21.24
N GLY A 152 -21.42 -38.81 -21.86
CA GLY A 152 -22.79 -38.63 -21.48
C GLY A 152 -23.66 -39.85 -21.18
N VAL A 153 -24.86 -39.57 -20.71
CA VAL A 153 -26.19 -40.07 -21.21
C VAL A 153 -27.29 -39.19 -20.57
N PRO A 154 -28.36 -38.83 -21.29
CA PRO A 154 -29.40 -37.93 -20.78
C PRO A 154 -30.52 -38.71 -20.08
N THR A 155 -30.99 -38.26 -18.93
CA THR A 155 -32.29 -38.64 -18.40
C THR A 155 -33.03 -37.45 -17.79
N SER A 156 -34.12 -37.11 -18.45
CA SER A 156 -35.42 -36.58 -18.04
C SER A 156 -35.57 -35.63 -16.83
N ASP A 157 -36.12 -34.47 -17.18
CA ASP A 157 -37.10 -33.62 -16.47
C ASP A 157 -37.37 -33.87 -14.99
N GLU A 158 -37.11 -32.85 -14.21
CA GLU A 158 -38.12 -32.25 -13.33
C GLU A 158 -37.64 -30.91 -12.78
N GLY A 159 -38.52 -29.92 -12.80
CA GLY A 159 -38.30 -28.51 -12.55
C GLY A 159 -37.51 -28.17 -11.29
N ARG A 160 -36.37 -27.55 -11.48
CA ARG A 160 -35.72 -26.72 -10.47
C ARG A 160 -35.59 -25.30 -11.00
N ASN A 161 -36.24 -24.41 -10.28
CA ASN A 161 -36.10 -22.97 -10.41
C ASN A 161 -34.61 -22.61 -10.35
N VAL A 162 -33.96 -22.48 -11.51
CA VAL A 162 -32.58 -22.02 -11.61
C VAL A 162 -32.61 -20.52 -11.36
N GLY A 163 -32.52 -20.14 -10.09
CA GLY A 163 -32.10 -18.81 -9.74
C GLY A 163 -30.79 -18.56 -10.50
N LYS A 164 -30.72 -17.48 -11.28
CA LYS A 164 -29.51 -17.05 -11.99
C LYS A 164 -28.38 -16.97 -10.96
N ASN A 165 -27.51 -17.99 -10.92
CA ASN A 165 -26.28 -17.94 -10.13
C ASN A 165 -25.43 -16.80 -10.71
N VAL A 166 -25.51 -15.63 -10.10
CA VAL A 166 -24.62 -14.53 -10.40
C VAL A 166 -23.25 -15.01 -9.97
N LYS A 167 -22.34 -15.23 -10.94
CA LYS A 167 -20.98 -15.67 -10.68
C LYS A 167 -20.30 -14.62 -9.78
N LEU A 168 -20.04 -15.01 -8.54
CA LEU A 168 -19.33 -14.20 -7.55
C LEU A 168 -17.85 -14.64 -7.57
N SER A 169 -16.95 -13.68 -7.64
CA SER A 169 -15.51 -13.91 -7.59
C SER A 169 -14.90 -12.85 -6.67
N VAL A 170 -14.05 -13.29 -5.76
CA VAL A 170 -13.36 -12.43 -4.77
C VAL A 170 -11.86 -12.64 -4.92
N GLN A 171 -11.17 -11.61 -5.40
CA GLN A 171 -9.72 -11.56 -5.53
C GLN A 171 -9.15 -10.73 -4.37
N ARG A 172 -8.14 -11.26 -3.66
CA ARG A 172 -7.34 -10.48 -2.71
C ARG A 172 -6.13 -9.90 -3.41
N TYR A 173 -5.89 -8.59 -3.25
CA TYR A 173 -4.67 -7.95 -3.70
C TYR A 173 -3.57 -8.09 -2.64
N LYS A 174 -2.45 -8.70 -3.01
CA LYS A 174 -1.23 -8.78 -2.19
C LYS A 174 -0.37 -7.53 -2.36
N GLY A 175 -0.47 -6.85 -3.49
CA GLY A 175 0.29 -5.65 -3.77
C GLY A 175 -0.25 -4.82 -4.94
N LEU A 176 0.21 -3.58 -5.02
CA LEU A 176 -0.15 -2.62 -6.08
C LEU A 176 0.22 -3.10 -7.49
N GLY A 177 1.20 -4.01 -7.59
CA GLY A 177 1.62 -4.59 -8.87
C GLY A 177 0.62 -5.56 -9.49
N GLU A 178 -0.36 -6.03 -8.72
CA GLU A 178 -1.44 -6.90 -9.20
C GLU A 178 -2.60 -6.12 -9.82
N MET A 179 -2.66 -4.82 -9.57
CA MET A 179 -3.65 -3.93 -10.16
C MET A 179 -3.23 -3.52 -11.56
N ASN A 180 -4.15 -3.63 -12.52
CA ASN A 180 -3.96 -3.01 -13.81
C ASN A 180 -4.04 -1.46 -13.71
N PRO A 181 -3.61 -0.70 -14.72
CA PRO A 181 -3.61 0.77 -14.65
C PRO A 181 -4.99 1.39 -14.40
N GLU A 182 -6.06 0.81 -14.92
CA GLU A 182 -7.43 1.32 -14.75
C GLU A 182 -7.90 1.13 -13.30
N GLU A 183 -7.68 -0.07 -12.74
CA GLU A 183 -7.98 -0.37 -11.34
C GLU A 183 -7.20 0.53 -10.38
N LEU A 184 -5.90 0.72 -10.65
CA LEU A 184 -5.04 1.57 -9.85
C LEU A 184 -5.47 3.04 -9.93
N TRP A 185 -5.90 3.50 -11.09
CA TRP A 185 -6.49 4.83 -11.24
C TRP A 185 -7.75 4.97 -10.40
N GLU A 186 -8.74 4.10 -10.63
CA GLU A 186 -10.05 4.18 -10.02
C GLU A 186 -10.03 4.13 -8.48
N THR A 187 -9.09 3.39 -7.90
CA THR A 187 -9.08 3.11 -6.46
C THR A 187 -8.07 3.93 -5.69
N THR A 188 -6.93 4.26 -6.32
CA THR A 188 -5.75 4.75 -5.57
C THR A 188 -5.22 6.08 -6.08
N MET A 189 -5.37 6.40 -7.37
CA MET A 189 -4.75 7.59 -7.96
C MET A 189 -5.73 8.71 -8.30
N ASP A 190 -6.98 8.39 -8.63
CA ASP A 190 -8.03 9.39 -8.90
C ASP A 190 -8.27 10.28 -7.67
N PRO A 191 -8.02 11.60 -7.76
CA PRO A 191 -8.23 12.52 -6.65
C PRO A 191 -9.66 12.51 -6.07
N ALA A 192 -10.65 12.13 -6.89
CA ALA A 192 -12.06 12.11 -6.47
C ALA A 192 -12.44 10.87 -5.68
N ARG A 193 -11.71 9.76 -5.84
CA ARG A 193 -12.07 8.44 -5.27
C ARG A 193 -11.06 7.89 -4.27
N ARG A 194 -9.77 8.24 -4.43
CA ARG A 194 -8.69 7.70 -3.60
C ARG A 194 -8.89 8.01 -2.13
N ILE A 195 -8.54 7.04 -1.28
CA ILE A 195 -8.52 7.20 0.16
C ILE A 195 -7.07 7.45 0.60
N LEU A 196 -6.86 8.55 1.31
CA LEU A 196 -5.55 8.96 1.82
C LEU A 196 -5.61 9.15 3.34
N LYS A 197 -4.61 8.63 4.04
CA LYS A 197 -4.39 8.91 5.45
C LYS A 197 -3.34 10.02 5.58
N LEU A 198 -3.71 11.15 6.17
CA LEU A 198 -2.76 12.23 6.48
C LEU A 198 -1.78 11.73 7.56
N VAL A 199 -0.50 12.03 7.37
CA VAL A 199 0.53 11.78 8.38
C VAL A 199 0.63 13.02 9.27
N THR A 200 0.44 12.84 10.57
CA THR A 200 0.53 13.89 11.59
C THR A 200 1.56 13.51 12.65
N ILE A 201 2.07 14.50 13.37
CA ILE A 201 2.86 14.32 14.59
C ILE A 201 2.00 14.85 15.72
N GLU A 202 1.43 13.95 16.52
CA GLU A 202 0.60 14.31 17.68
C GLU A 202 1.46 14.66 18.88
N ASP A 203 2.52 13.86 19.11
CA ASP A 203 3.52 14.07 20.13
C ASP A 203 4.93 13.89 19.53
N ALA A 204 5.74 14.94 19.58
CA ALA A 204 7.06 14.94 18.96
C ALA A 204 8.08 14.14 19.78
N GLU A 205 7.95 14.10 21.12
CA GLU A 205 8.86 13.36 21.99
C GLU A 205 8.60 11.86 21.87
N ASP A 206 7.33 11.45 21.89
CA ASP A 206 6.94 10.05 21.68
C ASP A 206 7.34 9.55 20.30
N ALA A 207 7.13 10.36 19.25
CA ALA A 207 7.55 10.01 17.90
C ALA A 207 9.08 9.82 17.81
N ASP A 208 9.85 10.70 18.44
CA ASP A 208 11.31 10.61 18.47
C ASP A 208 11.79 9.31 19.14
N MET A 209 11.24 8.99 20.33
CA MET A 209 11.53 7.76 21.04
C MET A 209 11.19 6.50 20.24
N VAL A 210 10.01 6.49 19.58
CA VAL A 210 9.57 5.35 18.79
C VAL A 210 10.47 5.14 17.56
N PHE A 211 10.85 6.20 16.85
CA PHE A 211 11.78 6.08 15.73
C PHE A 211 13.17 5.61 16.18
N ASP A 212 13.74 6.16 17.24
CA ASP A 212 15.02 5.72 17.78
C ASP A 212 14.96 4.26 18.22
N MET A 213 13.91 3.85 18.92
CA MET A 213 13.73 2.49 19.41
C MET A 213 13.55 1.48 18.26
N LEU A 214 12.67 1.77 17.28
CA LEU A 214 12.37 0.82 16.20
C LEU A 214 13.46 0.81 15.12
N MET A 215 14.03 1.96 14.79
CA MET A 215 14.92 2.12 13.65
C MET A 215 16.39 2.32 14.06
N GLY A 216 16.67 2.64 15.32
CA GLY A 216 17.98 2.84 15.91
C GLY A 216 18.82 1.57 16.04
N THR A 217 19.92 1.63 16.78
CA THR A 217 20.90 0.53 16.92
C THR A 217 20.64 -0.38 18.13
N ASP A 218 19.80 0.05 19.08
CA ASP A 218 19.50 -0.71 20.29
C ASP A 218 18.54 -1.87 20.01
N VAL A 219 19.12 -3.07 19.86
CA VAL A 219 18.36 -4.29 19.56
C VAL A 219 17.54 -4.78 20.77
N PRO A 220 18.08 -4.79 22.02
CA PRO A 220 17.33 -5.14 23.22
C PRO A 220 16.05 -4.29 23.41
N ALA A 221 16.17 -2.97 23.33
CA ALA A 221 15.04 -2.05 23.47
C ALA A 221 13.96 -2.33 22.41
N ARG A 222 14.37 -2.46 21.14
CA ARG A 222 13.45 -2.83 20.04
C ARG A 222 12.74 -4.14 20.29
N LYS A 223 13.47 -5.20 20.72
CA LYS A 223 12.89 -6.50 21.02
C LYS A 223 11.83 -6.40 22.12
N SER A 224 12.15 -5.68 23.21
CA SER A 224 11.22 -5.47 24.31
C SER A 224 9.96 -4.75 23.87
N PHE A 225 10.10 -3.68 23.07
CA PHE A 225 8.96 -2.93 22.51
C PHE A 225 8.07 -3.83 21.65
N ILE A 226 8.64 -4.58 20.71
CA ILE A 226 7.89 -5.50 19.83
C ILE A 226 7.15 -6.55 20.66
N GLN A 227 7.78 -7.12 21.69
CA GLN A 227 7.15 -8.12 22.56
C GLN A 227 5.99 -7.55 23.37
N SER A 228 6.13 -6.33 23.91
CA SER A 228 5.08 -5.68 24.69
C SER A 228 3.85 -5.30 23.85
N HIS A 229 4.06 -4.94 22.58
CA HIS A 229 2.99 -4.51 21.66
C HIS A 229 2.55 -5.60 20.66
N ALA A 230 3.02 -6.85 20.85
CA ALA A 230 2.73 -7.93 19.90
C ALA A 230 1.22 -8.23 19.73
N LYS A 231 0.42 -7.95 20.76
CA LYS A 231 -1.05 -8.16 20.72
C LYS A 231 -1.79 -7.09 19.90
N GLU A 232 -1.15 -5.94 19.67
CA GLU A 232 -1.71 -4.81 18.90
C GLU A 232 -1.37 -4.94 17.41
N ALA A 233 -0.45 -5.84 17.07
CA ALA A 233 -0.02 -6.05 15.70
C ALA A 233 -1.12 -6.73 14.88
N THR A 234 -1.45 -6.14 13.73
CA THR A 234 -2.25 -6.81 12.69
C THR A 234 -1.31 -7.68 11.89
N LEU A 235 -1.47 -8.99 12.02
CA LEU A 235 -0.68 -9.97 11.28
C LEU A 235 -1.38 -10.31 9.97
N ASP A 236 -0.63 -10.31 8.89
CA ASP A 236 -1.05 -10.84 7.59
C ASP A 236 -0.71 -12.34 7.59
N ILE A 237 -1.67 -13.16 8.07
CA ILE A 237 -1.56 -14.63 8.18
C ILE A 237 -2.52 -15.24 7.17
#